data_2265b6752f06b526c7cc81eba70eaa7d
#
_entry.id   2265b6752f06b526c7cc81eba70eaa7d
#
_cell.length_a   1.000
_cell.length_b   1.000
_cell.length_c   1.000
_cell.angle_alpha   90.00
_cell.angle_beta   90.00
_cell.angle_gamma   90.00
#
_symmetry.space_group_name_H-M   'P 1'
#
loop_
_entity.id
_entity.type
_entity.pdbx_description
1 polymer ?
#
loop_
_entity_poly.entity_id
_entity_poly.type
_entity_poly.pdbx_seq_one_letter_code
_entity_poly.pdbx_strand_id
1 'polypeptide(L)'
;MRRLPVYLLLDTSGSMMGEPIEAVKNGVETLVSSLRQDPYALETAYLSIISFDTHAKQVVPLTEIAMFNSPPLQATGTTQFGEALVLLADKIEQEVQKTTPETRGDWKPLIFIMTDGVPTDDWKKGFEKLKQVKTGMIIACAAGHNADTSILKQMTEVVVELATADSNTIKAFFKWVS
;
A
#
# COMPACT_ATOMS: atom_id res chain seq x y z
N MET A 1 -14.08 -4.94 17.88
CA MET A 1 -12.79 -5.58 17.54
C MET A 1 -11.84 -4.54 16.93
N ARG A 2 -10.56 -4.62 17.23
CA ARG A 2 -9.57 -3.71 16.66
C ARG A 2 -9.46 -3.92 15.16
N ARG A 3 -9.46 -2.81 14.40
CA ARG A 3 -9.29 -2.87 12.95
C ARG A 3 -7.80 -2.95 12.60
N LEU A 4 -7.50 -3.60 11.48
CA LEU A 4 -6.18 -3.57 10.86
C LEU A 4 -6.28 -2.75 9.57
N PRO A 5 -5.86 -1.48 9.59
CA PRO A 5 -5.84 -0.67 8.37
C PRO A 5 -4.72 -1.13 7.46
N VAL A 6 -5.02 -1.29 6.18
CA VAL A 6 -4.06 -1.66 5.14
C VAL A 6 -4.14 -0.62 4.03
N TYR A 7 -3.04 0.05 3.77
CA TYR A 7 -2.95 1.07 2.72
C TYR A 7 -2.12 0.54 1.56
N LEU A 8 -2.70 0.59 0.37
CA LEU A 8 -2.01 0.26 -0.87
C LEU A 8 -1.65 1.56 -1.60
N LEU A 9 -0.37 1.78 -1.81
CA LEU A 9 0.15 2.89 -2.61
C LEU A 9 0.52 2.34 -3.98
N LEU A 10 -0.28 2.66 -4.99
CA LEU A 10 -0.18 2.08 -6.32
C LEU A 10 0.32 3.09 -7.33
N ASP A 11 1.44 2.79 -7.95
CA ASP A 11 2.01 3.59 -9.03
C ASP A 11 1.19 3.36 -10.31
N THR A 12 0.54 4.41 -10.79
CA THR A 12 -0.24 4.40 -12.03
C THR A 12 0.34 5.38 -13.05
N SER A 13 1.66 5.65 -12.97
CA SER A 13 2.35 6.51 -13.91
C SER A 13 2.55 5.84 -15.28
N GLY A 14 2.91 6.64 -16.28
CA GLY A 14 3.10 6.16 -17.65
C GLY A 14 4.16 5.07 -17.79
N SER A 15 5.21 5.09 -16.96
CA SER A 15 6.25 4.05 -16.97
C SER A 15 5.72 2.68 -16.53
N MET A 16 4.55 2.64 -15.90
CA MET A 16 3.91 1.40 -15.46
C MET A 16 3.13 0.70 -16.58
N MET A 17 3.01 1.33 -17.76
CA MET A 17 2.27 0.75 -18.87
C MET A 17 2.83 -0.62 -19.26
N GLY A 18 1.94 -1.56 -19.58
CA GLY A 18 2.30 -2.92 -19.95
C GLY A 18 2.44 -3.83 -18.74
N GLU A 19 3.58 -4.53 -18.65
CA GLU A 19 3.83 -5.52 -17.61
C GLU A 19 3.71 -4.98 -16.18
N PRO A 20 4.31 -3.82 -15.85
CA PRO A 20 4.25 -3.35 -14.45
C PRO A 20 2.83 -3.14 -13.94
N ILE A 21 1.97 -2.46 -14.69
CA ILE A 21 0.61 -2.20 -14.22
C ILE A 21 -0.21 -3.49 -14.10
N GLU A 22 0.04 -4.46 -14.98
CA GLU A 22 -0.62 -5.77 -14.87
C GLU A 22 -0.16 -6.52 -13.62
N ALA A 23 1.14 -6.42 -13.27
CA ALA A 23 1.66 -7.00 -12.04
C ALA A 23 1.01 -6.36 -10.81
N VAL A 24 0.78 -5.04 -10.83
CA VAL A 24 0.06 -4.34 -9.75
C VAL A 24 -1.37 -4.85 -9.62
N LYS A 25 -2.09 -4.95 -10.73
CA LYS A 25 -3.47 -5.47 -10.71
C LYS A 25 -3.53 -6.87 -10.12
N ASN A 26 -2.63 -7.75 -10.55
CA ASN A 26 -2.57 -9.12 -10.03
C ASN A 26 -2.18 -9.14 -8.55
N GLY A 27 -1.27 -8.27 -8.13
CA GLY A 27 -0.88 -8.15 -6.73
C GLY A 27 -2.03 -7.73 -5.83
N VAL A 28 -2.82 -6.76 -6.27
CA VAL A 28 -4.01 -6.31 -5.53
C VAL A 28 -5.03 -7.45 -5.42
N GLU A 29 -5.30 -8.15 -6.50
CA GLU A 29 -6.23 -9.28 -6.48
C GLU A 29 -5.76 -10.39 -5.55
N THR A 30 -4.47 -10.72 -5.58
CA THR A 30 -3.88 -11.72 -4.71
C THR A 30 -4.00 -11.31 -3.24
N LEU A 31 -3.71 -10.05 -2.93
CA LEU A 31 -3.82 -9.51 -1.58
C LEU A 31 -5.26 -9.59 -1.08
N VAL A 32 -6.21 -9.11 -1.87
CA VAL A 32 -7.64 -9.10 -1.49
C VAL A 32 -8.14 -10.52 -1.29
N SER A 33 -7.81 -11.43 -2.21
CA SER A 33 -8.20 -12.83 -2.11
C SER A 33 -7.63 -13.49 -0.85
N SER A 34 -6.34 -13.23 -0.57
CA SER A 34 -5.68 -13.78 0.62
C SER A 34 -6.34 -13.29 1.92
N LEU A 35 -6.69 -12.01 1.96
CA LEU A 35 -7.35 -11.43 3.13
C LEU A 35 -8.75 -12.01 3.33
N ARG A 36 -9.49 -12.20 2.25
CA ARG A 36 -10.84 -12.75 2.32
C ARG A 36 -10.88 -14.21 2.72
N GLN A 37 -9.79 -14.96 2.48
CA GLN A 37 -9.69 -16.37 2.86
C GLN A 37 -9.26 -16.58 4.30
N ASP A 38 -8.72 -15.55 4.94
CA ASP A 38 -8.28 -15.61 6.33
C ASP A 38 -9.42 -15.13 7.23
N PRO A 39 -10.00 -15.98 8.11
CA PRO A 39 -11.13 -15.57 8.94
C PRO A 39 -10.82 -14.37 9.83
N TYR A 40 -9.60 -14.26 10.36
CA TYR A 40 -9.22 -13.14 11.20
C TYR A 40 -9.13 -11.85 10.38
N ALA A 41 -8.48 -11.90 9.21
CA ALA A 41 -8.36 -10.74 8.34
C ALA A 41 -9.72 -10.30 7.80
N LEU A 42 -10.62 -11.24 7.49
CA LEU A 42 -11.95 -10.92 7.00
C LEU A 42 -12.75 -10.08 8.00
N GLU A 43 -12.53 -10.31 9.29
CA GLU A 43 -13.19 -9.56 10.36
C GLU A 43 -12.51 -8.23 10.69
N THR A 44 -11.19 -8.13 10.50
CA THR A 44 -10.40 -7.01 11.02
C THR A 44 -9.84 -6.09 9.96
N ALA A 45 -9.57 -6.58 8.75
CA ALA A 45 -8.85 -5.81 7.74
C ALA A 45 -9.75 -4.78 7.05
N TYR A 46 -9.25 -3.55 6.97
CA TYR A 46 -9.82 -2.45 6.21
C TYR A 46 -8.79 -2.02 5.19
N LEU A 47 -9.18 -1.91 3.94
CA LEU A 47 -8.26 -1.66 2.84
C LEU A 47 -8.56 -0.31 2.20
N SER A 48 -7.50 0.44 1.93
CA SER A 48 -7.56 1.71 1.20
C SER A 48 -6.58 1.68 0.04
N ILE A 49 -6.92 2.35 -1.04
CA ILE A 49 -6.04 2.52 -2.20
C ILE A 49 -5.77 3.99 -2.45
N ILE A 50 -4.48 4.32 -2.52
CA ILE A 50 -3.98 5.61 -2.99
C ILE A 50 -3.21 5.34 -4.27
N SER A 51 -3.65 5.92 -5.39
CA SER A 51 -2.93 5.83 -6.65
C SER A 51 -2.13 7.11 -6.87
N PHE A 52 -0.99 7.00 -7.57
CA PHE A 52 -0.19 8.17 -7.90
C PHE A 52 0.35 8.09 -9.31
N ASP A 53 0.12 9.15 -10.04
CA ASP A 53 0.70 9.43 -11.36
C ASP A 53 1.11 10.90 -11.38
N THR A 54 0.51 11.75 -12.20
CA THR A 54 0.75 13.20 -12.15
C THR A 54 0.30 13.82 -10.82
N HIS A 55 -0.72 13.23 -10.20
CA HIS A 55 -1.20 13.59 -8.87
C HIS A 55 -1.48 12.33 -8.06
N ALA A 56 -1.34 12.44 -6.75
CA ALA A 56 -1.76 11.38 -5.83
C ALA A 56 -3.21 11.59 -5.41
N LYS A 57 -3.98 10.50 -5.34
CA LYS A 57 -5.36 10.56 -4.87
C LYS A 57 -5.77 9.28 -4.17
N GLN A 58 -6.64 9.41 -3.18
CA GLN A 58 -7.23 8.25 -2.52
C GLN A 58 -8.44 7.80 -3.35
N VAL A 59 -8.27 6.72 -4.09
CA VAL A 59 -9.34 6.20 -4.97
C VAL A 59 -10.33 5.31 -4.24
N VAL A 60 -9.88 4.70 -3.13
CA VAL A 60 -10.75 3.91 -2.24
C VAL A 60 -10.42 4.27 -0.79
N PRO A 61 -11.38 4.79 -0.01
CA PRO A 61 -11.15 5.05 1.42
C PRO A 61 -11.07 3.73 2.18
N LEU A 62 -10.66 3.76 3.46
CA LEU A 62 -10.64 2.56 4.28
C LEU A 62 -12.00 1.88 4.25
N THR A 63 -12.03 0.66 3.73
CA THR A 63 -13.24 -0.11 3.48
C THR A 63 -13.06 -1.53 4.02
N GLU A 64 -14.08 -2.08 4.68
CA GLU A 64 -14.05 -3.47 5.11
C GLU A 64 -13.69 -4.36 3.93
N ILE A 65 -12.80 -5.33 4.16
CA ILE A 65 -12.35 -6.19 3.07
C ILE A 65 -13.51 -6.96 2.41
N ALA A 66 -14.54 -7.29 3.17
CA ALA A 66 -15.73 -7.97 2.63
C ALA A 66 -16.49 -7.10 1.63
N MET A 67 -16.43 -5.77 1.78
CA MET A 67 -17.13 -4.81 0.94
C MET A 67 -16.24 -4.18 -0.12
N PHE A 68 -14.96 -4.51 -0.13
CA PHE A 68 -13.99 -3.88 -1.02
C PHE A 68 -14.17 -4.33 -2.46
N ASN A 69 -14.12 -3.36 -3.39
CA ASN A 69 -14.08 -3.61 -4.84
C ASN A 69 -12.85 -2.94 -5.43
N SER A 70 -12.11 -3.69 -6.23
CA SER A 70 -10.92 -3.16 -6.89
C SER A 70 -11.29 -2.11 -7.93
N PRO A 71 -10.70 -0.90 -7.88
CA PRO A 71 -10.96 0.11 -8.89
C PRO A 71 -10.23 -0.22 -10.19
N PRO A 72 -10.67 0.33 -11.33
CA PRO A 72 -9.89 0.23 -12.57
C PRO A 72 -8.59 1.03 -12.42
N LEU A 73 -7.50 0.49 -12.95
CA LEU A 73 -6.18 1.13 -12.91
C LEU A 73 -5.67 1.31 -14.33
N GLN A 74 -5.24 2.53 -14.65
CA GLN A 74 -4.65 2.85 -15.95
C GLN A 74 -3.33 3.58 -15.74
N ALA A 75 -2.32 3.21 -16.52
CA ALA A 75 -1.00 3.84 -16.44
C ALA A 75 -0.94 5.08 -17.33
N THR A 76 -0.65 6.25 -16.73
CA THR A 76 -0.54 7.52 -17.43
C THR A 76 0.22 8.54 -16.59
N GLY A 77 0.84 9.53 -17.22
CA GLY A 77 1.41 10.67 -16.53
C GLY A 77 2.76 10.43 -15.89
N THR A 78 3.11 11.32 -14.97
CA THR A 78 4.38 11.29 -14.23
C THR A 78 4.25 10.50 -12.94
N THR A 79 5.31 10.49 -12.10
CA THR A 79 5.39 9.64 -10.92
C THR A 79 5.59 10.49 -9.67
N GLN A 80 4.50 11.03 -9.15
CA GLN A 80 4.51 11.88 -7.96
C GLN A 80 4.46 11.04 -6.68
N PHE A 81 5.51 10.27 -6.46
CA PHE A 81 5.60 9.35 -5.33
C PHE A 81 5.66 10.08 -3.98
N GLY A 82 6.44 11.17 -3.91
CA GLY A 82 6.51 11.99 -2.70
C GLY A 82 5.17 12.58 -2.32
N GLU A 83 4.39 13.04 -3.30
CA GLU A 83 3.03 13.53 -3.06
C GLU A 83 2.14 12.43 -2.48
N ALA A 84 2.28 11.20 -2.98
CA ALA A 84 1.54 10.05 -2.46
C ALA A 84 1.89 9.74 -1.01
N LEU A 85 3.18 9.84 -0.65
CA LEU A 85 3.62 9.61 0.74
C LEU A 85 3.04 10.66 1.68
N VAL A 86 2.97 11.92 1.26
CA VAL A 86 2.35 13.00 2.04
C VAL A 86 0.86 12.72 2.21
N LEU A 87 0.18 12.37 1.14
CA LEU A 87 -1.25 12.04 1.19
C LEU A 87 -1.52 10.85 2.12
N LEU A 88 -0.69 9.82 2.03
CA LEU A 88 -0.80 8.65 2.91
C LEU A 88 -0.67 9.06 4.38
N ALA A 89 0.33 9.88 4.71
CA ALA A 89 0.52 10.37 6.08
C ALA A 89 -0.71 11.11 6.57
N ASP A 90 -1.28 11.98 5.74
CA ASP A 90 -2.49 12.75 6.09
C ASP A 90 -3.69 11.82 6.31
N LYS A 91 -3.88 10.80 5.45
CA LYS A 91 -4.99 9.87 5.58
C LYS A 91 -4.85 8.98 6.83
N ILE A 92 -3.64 8.54 7.14
CA ILE A 92 -3.40 7.78 8.38
C ILE A 92 -3.80 8.62 9.59
N GLU A 93 -3.41 9.88 9.65
CA GLU A 93 -3.80 10.77 10.76
C GLU A 93 -5.31 10.96 10.86
N GLN A 94 -6.02 10.98 9.74
CA GLN A 94 -7.47 11.21 9.70
C GLN A 94 -8.30 9.96 9.95
N GLU A 95 -7.83 8.81 9.48
CA GLU A 95 -8.66 7.59 9.38
C GLU A 95 -8.33 6.52 10.41
N VAL A 96 -7.07 6.43 10.85
CA VAL A 96 -6.66 5.42 11.82
C VAL A 96 -7.08 5.86 13.21
N GLN A 97 -7.84 5.00 13.90
CA GLN A 97 -8.33 5.30 15.25
C GLN A 97 -7.23 5.13 16.27
N LYS A 98 -7.01 6.15 17.09
CA LYS A 98 -5.99 6.12 18.15
C LYS A 98 -6.54 5.49 19.41
N THR A 99 -5.66 4.81 20.18
CA THR A 99 -6.02 4.27 21.48
C THR A 99 -6.31 5.43 22.44
N THR A 100 -7.42 5.31 23.17
CA THR A 100 -7.81 6.25 24.22
C THR A 100 -7.91 5.49 25.57
N PRO A 101 -8.06 6.19 26.71
CA PRO A 101 -8.26 5.51 27.99
C PRO A 101 -9.49 4.59 28.00
N GLU A 102 -10.50 4.88 27.16
CA GLU A 102 -11.77 4.13 27.13
C GLU A 102 -11.77 2.99 26.13
N THR A 103 -10.99 3.09 25.03
CA THR A 103 -10.99 2.07 23.99
C THR A 103 -9.59 1.86 23.40
N ARG A 104 -9.34 0.64 22.93
CA ARG A 104 -8.17 0.35 22.12
C ARG A 104 -8.43 0.84 20.70
N GLY A 105 -7.46 1.57 20.13
CA GLY A 105 -7.52 2.00 18.76
C GLY A 105 -7.18 0.90 17.77
N ASP A 106 -7.01 1.28 16.52
CA ASP A 106 -6.63 0.35 15.46
C ASP A 106 -5.21 -0.18 15.66
N TRP A 107 -4.90 -1.31 15.05
CA TRP A 107 -3.53 -1.75 14.90
C TRP A 107 -2.76 -0.73 14.05
N LYS A 108 -1.43 -0.70 14.18
CA LYS A 108 -0.61 0.15 13.31
C LYS A 108 -0.85 -0.28 11.86
N PRO A 109 -1.08 0.69 10.93
CA PRO A 109 -1.42 0.35 9.56
C PRO A 109 -0.28 -0.36 8.84
N LEU A 110 -0.63 -1.37 8.05
CA LEU A 110 0.27 -2.00 7.09
C LEU A 110 0.26 -1.17 5.82
N ILE A 111 1.43 -1.01 5.20
CA ILE A 111 1.57 -0.23 3.98
C ILE A 111 2.24 -1.10 2.92
N PHE A 112 1.56 -1.25 1.78
CA PHE A 112 2.10 -1.90 0.59
C PHE A 112 2.33 -0.84 -0.48
N ILE A 113 3.57 -0.73 -0.96
CA ILE A 113 3.92 0.18 -2.06
C ILE A 113 4.20 -0.67 -3.28
N MET A 114 3.51 -0.41 -4.38
CA MET A 114 3.67 -1.14 -5.64
C MET A 114 4.08 -0.16 -6.73
N THR A 115 5.33 -0.22 -7.17
CA THR A 115 5.91 0.76 -8.09
C THR A 115 7.08 0.16 -8.86
N ASP A 116 7.44 0.80 -9.98
CA ASP A 116 8.68 0.49 -10.70
C ASP A 116 9.90 1.18 -10.06
N GLY A 117 9.69 2.02 -9.04
CA GLY A 117 10.77 2.62 -8.25
C GLY A 117 11.41 3.86 -8.82
N VAL A 118 10.80 4.51 -9.82
CA VAL A 118 11.39 5.69 -10.49
C VAL A 118 10.49 6.92 -10.30
N PRO A 119 10.58 7.60 -9.13
CA PRO A 119 9.79 8.81 -8.88
C PRO A 119 10.30 10.00 -9.69
N THR A 120 9.39 10.96 -9.97
CA THR A 120 9.72 12.21 -10.65
C THR A 120 9.69 13.42 -9.71
N ASP A 121 9.37 13.22 -8.43
CA ASP A 121 9.34 14.30 -7.44
C ASP A 121 10.30 14.02 -6.26
N ASP A 122 10.29 14.92 -5.28
CA ASP A 122 11.10 14.77 -4.06
C ASP A 122 10.45 13.78 -3.09
N TRP A 123 10.71 12.50 -3.32
CA TRP A 123 10.16 11.43 -2.50
C TRP A 123 10.71 11.45 -1.06
N LYS A 124 11.94 11.93 -0.86
CA LYS A 124 12.57 11.96 0.47
C LYS A 124 11.79 12.85 1.44
N LYS A 125 11.32 14.00 0.95
CA LYS A 125 10.51 14.93 1.75
C LYS A 125 9.19 14.28 2.14
N GLY A 126 8.54 13.60 1.21
CA GLY A 126 7.31 12.86 1.50
C GLY A 126 7.54 11.73 2.49
N PHE A 127 8.64 11.01 2.35
CA PHE A 127 8.98 9.92 3.27
C PHE A 127 9.26 10.44 4.68
N GLU A 128 9.93 11.58 4.81
CA GLU A 128 10.15 12.20 6.12
C GLU A 128 8.82 12.53 6.81
N LYS A 129 7.84 13.00 6.06
CA LYS A 129 6.51 13.25 6.63
C LYS A 129 5.81 11.96 7.04
N LEU A 130 5.93 10.88 6.26
CA LEU A 130 5.35 9.58 6.61
C LEU A 130 5.97 9.04 7.90
N LYS A 131 7.26 9.23 8.11
CA LYS A 131 7.95 8.76 9.33
C LYS A 131 7.47 9.46 10.60
N GLN A 132 6.77 10.58 10.49
CA GLN A 132 6.22 11.29 11.64
C GLN A 132 4.90 10.70 12.15
N VAL A 133 4.27 9.82 11.37
CA VAL A 133 3.05 9.13 11.79
C VAL A 133 3.38 7.69 12.17
N LYS A 134 2.56 7.10 13.04
CA LYS A 134 2.77 5.73 13.47
C LYS A 134 2.33 4.76 12.36
N THR A 135 3.25 3.96 11.89
CA THR A 135 2.96 2.90 10.92
C THR A 135 3.46 1.56 11.43
N GLY A 136 2.89 0.50 10.90
CA GLY A 136 3.41 -0.85 11.06
C GLY A 136 4.46 -1.13 9.99
N MET A 137 4.44 -2.36 9.46
CA MET A 137 5.38 -2.76 8.42
C MET A 137 5.10 -2.04 7.09
N ILE A 138 6.16 -1.62 6.42
CA ILE A 138 6.11 -1.13 5.05
C ILE A 138 6.68 -2.22 4.15
N ILE A 139 5.89 -2.70 3.21
CA ILE A 139 6.29 -3.71 2.23
C ILE A 139 6.34 -3.03 0.86
N ALA A 140 7.52 -2.94 0.28
CA ALA A 140 7.69 -2.36 -1.05
C ALA A 140 7.73 -3.49 -2.07
N CYS A 141 6.85 -3.40 -3.06
CA CYS A 141 6.71 -4.39 -4.12
C CYS A 141 7.19 -3.80 -5.44
N ALA A 142 8.28 -4.35 -5.95
CA ALA A 142 8.85 -3.91 -7.22
C ALA A 142 8.04 -4.50 -8.38
N ALA A 143 7.49 -3.64 -9.23
CA ALA A 143 6.65 -4.02 -10.34
C ALA A 143 7.43 -4.00 -11.65
N GLY A 144 7.43 -5.14 -12.37
CA GLY A 144 8.10 -5.26 -13.65
C GLY A 144 9.54 -5.76 -13.55
N HIS A 145 10.06 -6.27 -14.68
CA HIS A 145 11.42 -6.83 -14.73
C HIS A 145 12.52 -5.78 -14.58
N ASN A 146 12.24 -4.54 -14.97
CA ASN A 146 13.21 -3.45 -14.95
C ASN A 146 12.99 -2.49 -13.77
N ALA A 147 12.29 -2.94 -12.74
CA ALA A 147 12.03 -2.10 -11.57
C ALA A 147 13.34 -1.72 -10.86
N ASP A 148 13.46 -0.45 -10.47
CA ASP A 148 14.59 0.05 -9.70
C ASP A 148 14.25 -0.05 -8.22
N THR A 149 14.95 -0.92 -7.50
CA THR A 149 14.71 -1.16 -6.07
C THR A 149 15.58 -0.29 -5.16
N SER A 150 16.47 0.52 -5.70
CA SER A 150 17.42 1.28 -4.89
C SER A 150 16.74 2.27 -3.93
N ILE A 151 15.70 2.96 -4.38
CA ILE A 151 14.93 3.89 -3.55
C ILE A 151 14.10 3.12 -2.53
N LEU A 152 13.46 2.03 -2.96
CA LEU A 152 12.63 1.22 -2.06
C LEU A 152 13.44 0.65 -0.90
N LYS A 153 14.68 0.23 -1.17
CA LYS A 153 15.58 -0.28 -0.12
C LYS A 153 16.02 0.78 0.88
N GLN A 154 15.91 2.05 0.54
CA GLN A 154 16.17 3.13 1.48
C GLN A 154 14.99 3.38 2.42
N MET A 155 13.80 2.93 2.05
CA MET A 155 12.57 3.14 2.82
C MET A 155 12.25 1.99 3.74
N THR A 156 12.57 0.77 3.34
CA THR A 156 12.23 -0.44 4.10
C THR A 156 13.19 -1.57 3.77
N GLU A 157 13.33 -2.49 4.72
CA GLU A 157 14.09 -3.72 4.50
C GLU A 157 13.27 -4.77 3.75
N VAL A 158 11.95 -4.61 3.71
CA VAL A 158 11.06 -5.59 3.09
C VAL A 158 10.73 -5.15 1.67
N VAL A 159 11.57 -5.58 0.73
CA VAL A 159 11.38 -5.31 -0.70
C VAL A 159 11.20 -6.65 -1.40
N VAL A 160 10.06 -6.82 -2.09
CA VAL A 160 9.73 -8.05 -2.81
C VAL A 160 9.41 -7.76 -4.27
N GLU A 161 9.55 -8.76 -5.14
CA GLU A 161 9.15 -8.63 -6.53
C GLU A 161 7.70 -9.09 -6.69
N LEU A 162 6.85 -8.27 -7.32
CA LEU A 162 5.44 -8.62 -7.51
C LEU A 162 5.24 -9.88 -8.35
N ALA A 163 6.12 -10.09 -9.33
CA ALA A 163 6.03 -11.26 -10.20
C ALA A 163 6.15 -12.59 -9.44
N THR A 164 6.85 -12.58 -8.28
CA THR A 164 7.06 -13.77 -7.46
C THR A 164 6.26 -13.77 -6.17
N ALA A 165 5.58 -12.66 -5.84
CA ALA A 165 4.77 -12.56 -4.62
C ALA A 165 3.47 -13.34 -4.82
N ASP A 166 3.38 -14.52 -4.21
CA ASP A 166 2.19 -15.36 -4.26
C ASP A 166 1.34 -15.18 -3.01
N SER A 167 0.23 -15.92 -2.95
CA SER A 167 -0.70 -15.87 -1.82
C SER A 167 -0.05 -16.23 -0.50
N ASN A 168 0.89 -17.18 -0.50
CA ASN A 168 1.59 -17.60 0.73
C ASN A 168 2.52 -16.50 1.25
N THR A 169 3.23 -15.83 0.36
CA THR A 169 4.10 -14.71 0.70
C THR A 169 3.29 -13.59 1.35
N ILE A 170 2.14 -13.24 0.76
CA ILE A 170 1.26 -12.19 1.29
C ILE A 170 0.70 -12.59 2.64
N LYS A 171 0.24 -13.82 2.80
CA LYS A 171 -0.27 -14.32 4.09
C LYS A 171 0.76 -14.24 5.19
N ALA A 172 2.04 -14.48 4.88
CA ALA A 172 3.11 -14.41 5.85
C ALA A 172 3.24 -13.01 6.46
N PHE A 173 2.98 -11.94 5.69
CA PHE A 173 3.02 -10.58 6.23
C PHE A 173 1.92 -10.34 7.27
N PHE A 174 0.78 -10.98 7.12
CA PHE A 174 -0.34 -10.78 8.05
C PHE A 174 -0.19 -11.55 9.36
N LYS A 175 0.57 -12.63 9.38
CA LYS A 175 0.86 -13.37 10.61
C LYS A 175 1.58 -12.54 11.66
N TRP A 176 2.33 -11.52 11.22
CA TRP A 176 3.07 -10.65 12.13
C TRP A 176 2.17 -9.69 12.90
N VAL A 177 0.94 -9.50 12.46
CA VAL A 177 -0.01 -8.56 13.07
C VAL A 177 -1.03 -9.29 13.95
N SER A 178 -1.25 -10.55 13.69
CA SER A 178 -2.15 -11.39 14.51
C SER A 178 -1.38 -12.07 15.63
#